data_9bccd7c2e0e71202164c88af87fdf200
#
_entry.id   9bccd7c2e0e71202164c88af87fdf200
#
_cell.length_a   1.000
_cell.length_b   1.000
_cell.length_c   1.000
_cell.angle_alpha   90.00
_cell.angle_beta   90.00
_cell.angle_gamma   90.00
#
_symmetry.space_group_name_H-M   'P 1'
#
loop_
_entity.id
_entity.type
_entity.pdbx_description
1 polymer ?
#
loop_
_entity_poly.entity_id
_entity_poly.type
_entity_poly.pdbx_seq_one_letter_code
_entity_poly.pdbx_strand_id
1 'polypeptide(L)'
;QKEMLRVIERAAKDGAEIGGHPLSGHVDCLARLVDIRQPENNHVLRIEVPASHRRYVFAKGYIAVNGASLTIAETDRRAGWFEVWLIPETLRMTTFADKRVGDGLNLEIERGTQVVVDTVRDALDERLGPLLPALEKLLAAQGSSVDDLGAALRLPPA
;
A
#
# COMPACT_ATOMS: atom_id res chain seq x y z
N GLN A 1 -5.00 -21.34 -7.83
CA GLN A 1 -5.53 -20.56 -6.69
C GLN A 1 -4.47 -20.64 -5.59
N LYS A 2 -3.77 -19.52 -5.33
CA LYS A 2 -2.89 -19.42 -4.16
C LYS A 2 -3.78 -19.37 -2.93
N GLU A 3 -3.60 -20.33 -2.05
CA GLU A 3 -4.31 -20.40 -0.77
C GLU A 3 -3.99 -19.13 0.04
N MET A 4 -5.03 -18.36 0.37
CA MET A 4 -4.91 -17.22 1.29
C MET A 4 -4.51 -17.76 2.66
N LEU A 5 -3.43 -17.24 3.23
CA LEU A 5 -3.00 -17.59 4.58
C LEU A 5 -4.09 -17.17 5.57
N ARG A 6 -4.58 -18.10 6.37
CA ARG A 6 -5.54 -17.81 7.43
C ARG A 6 -4.79 -17.41 8.69
N VAL A 7 -4.98 -16.18 9.13
CA VAL A 7 -4.61 -15.72 10.47
C VAL A 7 -5.90 -15.60 11.26
N ILE A 8 -5.99 -16.27 12.40
CA ILE A 8 -7.18 -16.25 13.25
C ILE A 8 -6.79 -15.55 14.54
N GLU A 9 -7.45 -14.42 14.82
CA GLU A 9 -7.28 -13.65 16.04
C GLU A 9 -8.65 -13.39 16.70
N ARG A 10 -8.62 -13.15 18.01
CA ARG A 10 -9.83 -12.71 18.72
C ARG A 10 -10.10 -11.24 18.41
N ALA A 11 -11.37 -10.91 18.17
CA ALA A 11 -11.78 -9.51 18.12
C ALA A 11 -11.46 -8.79 19.44
N ALA A 12 -11.07 -7.53 19.36
CA ALA A 12 -10.88 -6.68 20.52
C ALA A 12 -12.20 -6.56 21.29
N LYS A 13 -12.11 -6.56 22.62
CA LYS A 13 -13.29 -6.29 23.48
C LYS A 13 -13.59 -4.80 23.46
N ASP A 14 -14.86 -4.44 23.65
CA ASP A 14 -15.26 -3.05 23.83
C ASP A 14 -14.52 -2.43 25.03
N GLY A 15 -13.96 -1.23 24.85
CA GLY A 15 -13.14 -0.55 25.86
C GLY A 15 -11.73 -1.09 26.05
N ALA A 16 -11.27 -2.06 25.25
CA ALA A 16 -9.88 -2.51 25.29
C ALA A 16 -8.92 -1.46 24.69
N GLU A 17 -7.71 -1.37 25.25
CA GLU A 17 -6.64 -0.57 24.64
C GLU A 17 -6.23 -1.21 23.30
N ILE A 18 -6.21 -0.39 22.23
CA ILE A 18 -5.78 -0.80 20.91
C ILE A 18 -4.43 -0.15 20.61
N GLY A 19 -3.39 -0.97 20.47
CA GLY A 19 -2.09 -0.53 19.97
C GLY A 19 -2.12 -0.43 18.43
N GLY A 20 -1.83 0.74 17.87
CA GLY A 20 -1.87 0.97 16.43
C GLY A 20 -3.22 1.47 15.93
N HIS A 21 -3.72 0.94 14.81
CA HIS A 21 -5.02 1.33 14.24
C HIS A 21 -6.04 0.17 14.31
N PRO A 22 -7.35 0.47 14.33
CA PRO A 22 -8.38 -0.55 14.27
C PRO A 22 -8.32 -1.35 12.97
N LEU A 23 -8.38 -2.67 13.08
CA LEU A 23 -8.39 -3.58 11.94
C LEU A 23 -9.80 -4.11 11.71
N SER A 24 -10.19 -4.24 10.44
CA SER A 24 -11.48 -4.84 10.06
C SER A 24 -11.39 -6.37 9.92
N GLY A 25 -10.19 -6.89 9.74
CA GLY A 25 -9.93 -8.30 9.44
C GLY A 25 -10.21 -8.68 7.98
N HIS A 26 -10.43 -7.70 7.11
CA HIS A 26 -10.65 -7.92 5.68
C HIS A 26 -9.37 -7.69 4.89
N VAL A 27 -8.79 -8.78 4.40
CA VAL A 27 -7.57 -8.75 3.59
C VAL A 27 -7.88 -8.17 2.20
N ASP A 28 -7.21 -7.07 1.85
CA ASP A 28 -7.36 -6.42 0.54
C ASP A 28 -6.53 -7.11 -0.54
N CYS A 29 -5.32 -7.54 -0.22
CA CYS A 29 -4.45 -8.24 -1.17
C CYS A 29 -3.40 -9.13 -0.50
N LEU A 30 -2.79 -10.00 -1.33
CA LEU A 30 -1.59 -10.74 -0.97
C LEU A 30 -0.37 -10.00 -1.51
N ALA A 31 0.53 -9.62 -0.60
CA ALA A 31 1.83 -9.04 -0.91
C ALA A 31 2.95 -10.07 -0.79
N ARG A 32 4.15 -9.71 -1.19
CA ARG A 32 5.32 -10.59 -1.14
C ARG A 32 6.42 -9.97 -0.27
N LEU A 33 6.99 -10.76 0.62
CA LEU A 33 8.21 -10.39 1.34
C LEU A 33 9.41 -10.51 0.38
N VAL A 34 10.07 -9.39 0.09
CA VAL A 34 11.15 -9.35 -0.92
C VAL A 34 12.53 -9.14 -0.31
N ASP A 35 12.61 -8.62 0.91
CA ASP A 35 13.88 -8.45 1.62
C ASP A 35 13.69 -8.48 3.13
N ILE A 36 14.69 -8.98 3.86
CA ILE A 36 14.75 -9.00 5.32
C ILE A 36 16.14 -8.50 5.74
N ARG A 37 16.18 -7.45 6.57
CA ARG A 37 17.41 -6.91 7.14
C ARG A 37 17.30 -6.83 8.66
N GLN A 38 18.41 -6.97 9.34
CA GLN A 38 18.48 -6.94 10.80
C GLN A 38 19.51 -5.91 11.27
N PRO A 39 19.24 -4.60 11.10
CA PRO A 39 20.13 -3.57 11.62
C PRO A 39 19.98 -3.49 13.13
N GLU A 40 21.09 -3.69 13.86
CA GLU A 40 21.14 -3.67 15.32
C GLU A 40 20.10 -4.62 15.95
N ASN A 41 19.16 -4.08 16.73
CA ASN A 41 18.09 -4.83 17.38
C ASN A 41 16.75 -4.78 16.62
N ASN A 42 16.71 -4.21 15.43
CA ASN A 42 15.50 -4.09 14.62
C ASN A 42 15.44 -5.17 13.55
N HIS A 43 14.23 -5.50 13.15
CA HIS A 43 13.98 -6.42 12.05
C HIS A 43 13.17 -5.67 10.98
N VAL A 44 13.80 -5.45 9.82
CA VAL A 44 13.21 -4.67 8.74
C VAL A 44 12.72 -5.61 7.66
N LEU A 45 11.44 -5.52 7.34
CA LEU A 45 10.81 -6.26 6.26
C LEU A 45 10.51 -5.31 5.11
N ARG A 46 11.01 -5.64 3.90
CA ARG A 46 10.60 -4.97 2.67
C ARG A 46 9.56 -5.82 1.96
N ILE A 47 8.43 -5.22 1.66
CA ILE A 47 7.23 -5.89 1.18
C ILE A 47 6.82 -5.29 -0.15
N GLU A 48 6.75 -6.11 -1.20
CA GLU A 48 6.27 -5.72 -2.51
C GLU A 48 4.73 -5.78 -2.55
N VAL A 49 4.12 -4.72 -3.07
CA VAL A 49 2.68 -4.53 -3.14
C VAL A 49 2.19 -4.64 -4.57
N PRO A 50 1.08 -5.34 -4.85
CA PRO A 50 0.45 -5.35 -6.16
C PRO A 50 0.15 -3.94 -6.67
N ALA A 51 0.33 -3.70 -7.96
CA ALA A 51 0.22 -2.37 -8.58
C ALA A 51 -1.10 -1.65 -8.25
N SER A 52 -2.21 -2.40 -8.18
CA SER A 52 -3.54 -1.88 -7.85
C SER A 52 -3.66 -1.26 -6.45
N HIS A 53 -2.77 -1.64 -5.51
CA HIS A 53 -2.82 -1.21 -4.11
C HIS A 53 -1.70 -0.24 -3.72
N ARG A 54 -0.71 0.01 -4.59
CA ARG A 54 0.43 0.90 -4.29
C ARG A 54 -0.01 2.33 -3.94
N ARG A 55 -1.13 2.78 -4.49
CA ARG A 55 -1.69 4.12 -4.25
C ARG A 55 -2.10 4.38 -2.81
N TYR A 56 -2.36 3.34 -2.02
CA TYR A 56 -2.76 3.45 -0.62
C TYR A 56 -1.58 3.38 0.36
N VAL A 57 -0.36 3.21 -0.13
CA VAL A 57 0.83 3.03 0.70
C VAL A 57 1.56 4.36 0.86
N PHE A 58 1.61 4.87 2.09
CA PHE A 58 2.22 6.16 2.42
C PHE A 58 3.20 6.00 3.57
N ALA A 59 4.37 6.63 3.47
CA ALA A 59 5.31 6.69 4.58
C ALA A 59 4.65 7.34 5.81
N LYS A 60 4.89 6.77 6.98
CA LYS A 60 4.26 7.12 8.28
C LYS A 60 2.77 6.78 8.40
N GLY A 61 2.17 6.19 7.35
CA GLY A 61 0.82 5.65 7.41
C GLY A 61 0.75 4.30 8.13
N TYR A 62 -0.45 3.87 8.47
CA TYR A 62 -0.70 2.54 9.00
C TYR A 62 -1.02 1.54 7.89
N ILE A 63 -0.64 0.30 8.14
CA ILE A 63 -1.03 -0.85 7.32
C ILE A 63 -1.11 -2.09 8.22
N ALA A 64 -2.05 -2.98 7.96
CA ALA A 64 -2.03 -4.25 8.65
C ALA A 64 -1.35 -5.32 7.78
N VAL A 65 -0.41 -6.03 8.36
CA VAL A 65 0.30 -7.15 7.74
C VAL A 65 0.06 -8.40 8.57
N ASN A 66 -0.53 -9.43 7.98
CA ASN A 66 -0.93 -10.65 8.70
C ASN A 66 -1.72 -10.37 10.00
N GLY A 67 -2.58 -9.35 10.01
CA GLY A 67 -3.39 -8.99 11.17
C GLY A 67 -2.67 -8.10 12.20
N ALA A 68 -1.39 -7.77 12.02
CA ALA A 68 -0.68 -6.84 12.90
C ALA A 68 -0.70 -5.42 12.32
N SER A 69 -1.15 -4.44 13.14
CA SER A 69 -1.06 -3.02 12.81
C SER A 69 0.39 -2.56 12.83
N LEU A 70 0.90 -2.08 11.72
CA LEU A 70 2.28 -1.62 11.57
C LEU A 70 2.33 -0.22 10.97
N THR A 71 3.40 0.51 11.28
CA THR A 71 3.69 1.79 10.65
C THR A 71 4.62 1.58 9.45
N ILE A 72 4.29 2.18 8.32
CA ILE A 72 5.13 2.20 7.13
C ILE A 72 6.29 3.18 7.38
N ALA A 73 7.51 2.66 7.49
CA ALA A 73 8.69 3.47 7.71
C ALA A 73 9.13 4.19 6.43
N GLU A 74 9.20 3.45 5.34
CA GLU A 74 9.62 3.94 4.02
C GLU A 74 8.80 3.27 2.92
N THR A 75 8.66 3.94 1.77
CA THR A 75 7.98 3.38 0.59
C THR A 75 8.53 3.97 -0.70
N ASP A 76 8.61 3.13 -1.73
CA ASP A 76 8.74 3.57 -3.11
C ASP A 76 7.55 3.03 -3.92
N ARG A 77 6.59 3.90 -4.18
CA ARG A 77 5.38 3.53 -4.93
C ARG A 77 5.63 3.22 -6.40
N ARG A 78 6.71 3.75 -7.00
CA ARG A 78 7.10 3.44 -8.39
C ARG A 78 7.69 2.05 -8.46
N ALA A 79 8.66 1.74 -7.61
CA ALA A 79 9.21 0.40 -7.47
C ALA A 79 8.19 -0.60 -6.88
N GLY A 80 7.21 -0.10 -6.12
CA GLY A 80 6.09 -0.90 -5.63
C GLY A 80 6.34 -1.62 -4.33
N TRP A 81 7.13 -1.05 -3.43
CA TRP A 81 7.43 -1.65 -2.14
C TRP A 81 7.27 -0.65 -0.98
N PHE A 82 7.14 -1.20 0.23
CA PHE A 82 7.28 -0.46 1.48
C PHE A 82 8.08 -1.26 2.50
N GLU A 83 8.54 -0.57 3.55
CA GLU A 83 9.26 -1.17 4.67
C GLU A 83 8.52 -0.93 5.99
N VAL A 84 8.58 -1.97 6.83
CA VAL A 84 8.16 -1.91 8.23
C VAL A 84 9.34 -2.31 9.11
N TRP A 85 9.48 -1.63 10.23
CA TRP A 85 10.53 -1.88 11.22
C TRP A 85 9.88 -2.51 12.44
N LEU A 86 10.27 -3.74 12.72
CA LEU A 86 9.72 -4.52 13.81
C LEU A 86 10.69 -4.51 15.00
N ILE A 87 10.17 -4.11 16.15
CA ILE A 87 10.89 -4.21 17.42
C ILE A 87 10.85 -5.66 17.92
N PRO A 88 11.77 -6.10 18.81
CA PRO A 88 11.82 -7.46 19.31
C PRO A 88 10.48 -7.96 19.88
N GLU A 89 9.74 -7.10 20.56
CA GLU A 89 8.42 -7.45 21.09
C GLU A 89 7.41 -7.81 20.01
N THR A 90 7.37 -7.05 18.90
CA THR A 90 6.50 -7.36 17.77
C THR A 90 6.85 -8.71 17.15
N LEU A 91 8.15 -9.02 17.01
CA LEU A 91 8.60 -10.34 16.52
C LEU A 91 8.15 -11.47 17.45
N ARG A 92 8.26 -11.27 18.77
CA ARG A 92 7.85 -12.27 19.76
C ARG A 92 6.34 -12.53 19.76
N MET A 93 5.54 -11.51 19.48
CA MET A 93 4.07 -11.57 19.53
C MET A 93 3.40 -11.90 18.20
N THR A 94 4.19 -12.02 17.13
CA THR A 94 3.68 -12.25 15.77
C THR A 94 4.40 -13.40 15.08
N THR A 95 3.94 -13.74 13.88
CA THR A 95 4.54 -14.82 13.05
C THR A 95 5.66 -14.33 12.13
N PHE A 96 6.14 -13.09 12.30
CA PHE A 96 7.13 -12.53 11.38
C PHE A 96 8.53 -13.14 11.54
N ALA A 97 8.88 -13.63 12.72
CA ALA A 97 10.16 -14.30 12.97
C ALA A 97 10.39 -15.52 12.08
N ASP A 98 9.31 -16.21 11.70
CA ASP A 98 9.37 -17.43 10.88
C ASP A 98 9.30 -17.14 9.37
N LYS A 99 9.11 -15.89 8.96
CA LYS A 99 8.95 -15.50 7.57
C LYS A 99 10.28 -15.45 6.83
N ARG A 100 10.22 -15.79 5.54
CA ARG A 100 11.36 -15.82 4.62
C ARG A 100 11.08 -15.01 3.39
N VAL A 101 12.13 -14.53 2.75
CA VAL A 101 12.02 -13.86 1.44
C VAL A 101 11.30 -14.80 0.45
N GLY A 102 10.29 -14.26 -0.22
CA GLY A 102 9.41 -14.99 -1.12
C GLY A 102 8.04 -15.35 -0.51
N ASP A 103 7.90 -15.28 0.82
CA ASP A 103 6.63 -15.60 1.48
C ASP A 103 5.54 -14.57 1.13
N GLY A 104 4.30 -15.07 1.08
CA GLY A 104 3.10 -14.25 0.97
C GLY A 104 2.71 -13.65 2.32
N LEU A 105 2.27 -12.40 2.29
CA LEU A 105 1.78 -11.66 3.44
C LEU A 105 0.40 -11.08 3.11
N ASN A 106 -0.57 -11.30 3.99
CA ASN A 106 -1.88 -10.67 3.86
C ASN A 106 -1.76 -9.19 4.21
N LEU A 107 -2.24 -8.31 3.32
CA LEU A 107 -2.34 -6.87 3.60
C LEU A 107 -3.78 -6.46 3.77
N GLU A 108 -4.02 -5.62 4.77
CA GLU A 108 -5.24 -4.85 4.95
C GLU A 108 -4.87 -3.38 4.93
N ILE A 109 -5.47 -2.64 4.01
CA ILE A 109 -5.27 -1.19 3.88
C ILE A 109 -6.11 -0.49 4.95
N GLU A 110 -5.53 0.51 5.60
CA GLU A 110 -6.27 1.34 6.55
C GLU A 110 -7.46 2.00 5.83
N ARG A 111 -8.67 1.79 6.38
CA ARG A 111 -9.94 2.12 5.68
C ARG A 111 -10.08 3.62 5.41
N GLY A 112 -9.65 4.49 6.34
CA GLY A 112 -9.69 5.94 6.15
C GLY A 112 -8.82 6.38 4.98
N THR A 113 -7.61 5.83 4.89
CA THR A 113 -6.69 6.06 3.76
C THR A 113 -7.33 5.63 2.44
N GLN A 114 -7.94 4.45 2.40
CA GLN A 114 -8.60 3.94 1.20
C GLN A 114 -9.73 4.86 0.73
N VAL A 115 -10.64 5.22 1.67
CA VAL A 115 -11.78 6.11 1.38
C VAL A 115 -11.30 7.47 0.85
N VAL A 116 -10.29 8.08 1.49
CA VAL A 116 -9.78 9.39 1.06
C VAL A 116 -9.17 9.31 -0.34
N VAL A 117 -8.30 8.32 -0.59
CA VAL A 117 -7.63 8.16 -1.89
C VAL A 117 -8.65 7.92 -3.00
N ASP A 118 -9.61 7.01 -2.78
CA ASP A 118 -10.61 6.68 -3.80
C ASP A 118 -11.55 7.86 -4.05
N THR A 119 -12.06 8.53 -2.99
CA THR A 119 -12.92 9.72 -3.15
C THR A 119 -12.24 10.84 -3.92
N VAL A 120 -10.96 11.11 -3.65
CA VAL A 120 -10.21 12.14 -4.39
C VAL A 120 -10.05 11.74 -5.86
N ARG A 121 -9.74 10.48 -6.14
CA ARG A 121 -9.65 9.99 -7.52
C ARG A 121 -10.97 10.12 -8.26
N ASP A 122 -12.05 9.62 -7.67
CA ASP A 122 -13.38 9.69 -8.27
C ASP A 122 -13.78 11.13 -8.57
N ALA A 123 -13.54 12.08 -7.65
CA ALA A 123 -13.82 13.48 -7.85
C ALA A 123 -12.97 14.11 -8.98
N LEU A 124 -11.71 13.68 -9.15
CA LEU A 124 -10.85 14.11 -10.25
C LEU A 124 -11.31 13.50 -11.57
N ASP A 125 -11.63 12.22 -11.59
CA ASP A 125 -12.09 11.51 -12.79
C ASP A 125 -13.44 12.08 -13.29
N GLU A 126 -14.35 12.39 -12.38
CA GLU A 126 -15.62 13.04 -12.72
C GLU A 126 -15.44 14.43 -13.35
N ARG A 127 -14.49 15.22 -12.86
CA ARG A 127 -14.27 16.62 -13.31
C ARG A 127 -13.36 16.72 -14.52
N LEU A 128 -12.31 15.91 -14.57
CA LEU A 128 -11.27 16.00 -15.60
C LEU A 128 -11.46 14.96 -16.72
N GLY A 129 -12.05 13.80 -16.40
CA GLY A 129 -12.28 12.74 -17.38
C GLY A 129 -13.00 13.22 -18.65
N PRO A 130 -14.10 13.98 -18.56
CA PRO A 130 -14.78 14.53 -19.72
C PRO A 130 -13.96 15.50 -20.57
N LEU A 131 -12.90 16.11 -19.99
CA LEU A 131 -12.04 17.06 -20.70
C LEU A 131 -10.93 16.38 -21.51
N LEU A 132 -10.53 15.17 -21.13
CA LEU A 132 -9.43 14.45 -21.79
C LEU A 132 -9.67 14.22 -23.29
N PRO A 133 -10.83 13.74 -23.77
CA PRO A 133 -11.06 13.55 -25.19
C PRO A 133 -11.04 14.88 -26.00
N ALA A 134 -11.47 15.99 -25.38
CA ALA A 134 -11.41 17.30 -26.00
C ALA A 134 -9.96 17.80 -26.12
N LEU A 135 -9.16 17.59 -25.08
CA LEU A 135 -7.73 17.93 -25.07
C LEU A 135 -6.96 17.08 -26.09
N GLU A 136 -7.17 15.78 -26.13
CA GLU A 136 -6.56 14.88 -27.12
C GLU A 136 -6.86 15.33 -28.56
N LYS A 137 -8.10 15.72 -28.83
CA LYS A 137 -8.50 16.21 -30.15
C LYS A 137 -7.80 17.53 -30.52
N LEU A 138 -7.64 18.43 -29.57
CA LEU A 138 -6.94 19.69 -29.77
C LEU A 138 -5.45 19.48 -30.02
N LEU A 139 -4.81 18.62 -29.25
CA LEU A 139 -3.39 18.28 -29.41
C LEU A 139 -3.12 17.57 -30.73
N ALA A 140 -3.96 16.62 -31.11
CA ALA A 140 -3.85 15.94 -32.41
C ALA A 140 -3.96 16.91 -33.59
N ALA A 141 -4.84 17.92 -33.50
CA ALA A 141 -4.95 18.97 -34.53
C ALA A 141 -3.68 19.83 -34.64
N GLN A 142 -2.85 19.88 -33.60
CA GLN A 142 -1.56 20.55 -33.56
C GLN A 142 -0.37 19.62 -33.85
N GLY A 143 -0.62 18.36 -34.17
CA GLY A 143 0.42 17.35 -34.39
C GLY A 143 1.16 16.90 -33.14
N SER A 144 0.50 17.01 -31.97
CA SER A 144 1.04 16.63 -30.65
C SER A 144 0.12 15.63 -29.95
N SER A 145 0.59 15.05 -28.86
CA SER A 145 -0.17 14.12 -28.03
C SER A 145 -0.13 14.54 -26.54
N VAL A 146 -0.97 13.89 -25.72
CA VAL A 146 -0.94 14.08 -24.26
C VAL A 146 0.40 13.61 -23.69
N ASP A 147 0.98 12.55 -24.24
CA ASP A 147 2.29 12.04 -23.82
C ASP A 147 3.41 13.03 -24.14
N ASP A 148 3.39 13.68 -25.31
CA ASP A 148 4.36 14.72 -25.67
C ASP A 148 4.26 15.91 -24.73
N LEU A 149 3.04 16.31 -24.36
CA LEU A 149 2.80 17.38 -23.39
C LEU A 149 3.31 16.97 -22.00
N GLY A 150 3.03 15.75 -21.57
CA GLY A 150 3.52 15.18 -20.32
C GLY A 150 5.07 15.18 -20.25
N ALA A 151 5.71 14.78 -21.32
CA ALA A 151 7.18 14.78 -21.44
C ALA A 151 7.74 16.22 -21.39
N ALA A 152 7.11 17.16 -22.09
CA ALA A 152 7.51 18.58 -22.08
C ALA A 152 7.38 19.24 -20.71
N LEU A 153 6.35 18.89 -19.96
CA LEU A 153 6.11 19.37 -18.59
C LEU A 153 6.90 18.60 -17.53
N ARG A 154 7.67 17.58 -17.89
CA ARG A 154 8.38 16.67 -16.97
C ARG A 154 7.45 16.04 -15.93
N LEU A 155 6.20 15.80 -16.31
CA LEU A 155 5.25 15.10 -15.45
C LEU A 155 5.60 13.59 -15.41
N PRO A 156 5.44 12.93 -14.24
CA PRO A 156 5.59 11.48 -14.19
C PRO A 156 4.53 10.81 -15.08
N PRO A 157 4.84 9.67 -15.70
CA PRO A 157 3.84 8.90 -16.43
C PRO A 157 2.67 8.53 -15.50
N ALA A 158 1.48 8.51 -16.06
CA ALA A 158 0.22 8.21 -15.37
C ALA A 158 0.18 6.78 -14.78
#